data_381fa49e13ed24c279b2b4e2262373ca
#
_entry.id   381fa49e13ed24c279b2b4e2262373ca
#
_cell.length_a   1.000
_cell.length_b   1.000
_cell.length_c   1.000
_cell.angle_alpha   90.00
_cell.angle_beta   90.00
_cell.angle_gamma   90.00
#
_symmetry.space_group_name_H-M   'P 1'
#
loop_
_entity.id
_entity.type
_entity.pdbx_description
1 polymer ?
#
loop_
_entity_poly.entity_id
_entity_poly.type
_entity_poly.pdbx_seq_one_letter_code
_entity_poly.pdbx_strand_id
1 'polypeptide(L)'
;MKLLKIALHSFLIITICSCISTKSTLMNVDNNAPMPKLNAENNFVLTQISNDSKYGYDKNYPINVFYVNATNEEINCKRFLNAIAGPNGEKITYKKTGICCPFPTKNINTGGGFLQVYEITYDGLKNPKILYLNIYERGFLMAPKYLNIKK
;
A
#
# COMPACT_ATOMS: atom_id res chain seq x y z
N MET A 1 31.86 46.63 -0.44
CA MET A 1 31.25 45.76 -1.50
C MET A 1 31.53 44.27 -1.37
N LYS A 2 32.73 43.79 -1.01
CA LYS A 2 33.00 42.35 -0.87
C LYS A 2 32.22 41.68 0.27
N LEU A 3 32.14 42.33 1.45
CA LEU A 3 31.39 41.81 2.59
C LEU A 3 29.89 41.67 2.36
N LEU A 4 29.28 42.59 1.60
CA LEU A 4 27.86 42.55 1.23
C LEU A 4 27.54 41.39 0.27
N LYS A 5 28.45 41.05 -0.64
CA LYS A 5 28.32 39.93 -1.53
C LYS A 5 28.40 38.58 -0.81
N ILE A 6 29.29 38.46 0.18
CA ILE A 6 29.43 37.25 1.00
C ILE A 6 28.18 37.04 1.87
N ALA A 7 27.62 38.09 2.48
CA ALA A 7 26.40 38.04 3.26
C ALA A 7 25.20 37.61 2.39
N LEU A 8 25.11 38.09 1.16
CA LEU A 8 24.03 37.76 0.21
C LEU A 8 24.11 36.28 -0.22
N HIS A 9 25.31 35.72 -0.44
CA HIS A 9 25.51 34.32 -0.78
C HIS A 9 25.22 33.38 0.39
N SER A 10 25.62 33.77 1.64
CA SER A 10 25.28 33.00 2.84
C SER A 10 23.75 32.96 3.09
N PHE A 11 23.02 34.02 2.83
CA PHE A 11 21.58 34.08 3.00
C PHE A 11 20.83 33.19 1.98
N LEU A 12 21.35 33.06 0.75
CA LEU A 12 20.75 32.23 -0.28
C LEU A 12 20.86 30.73 0.00
N ILE A 13 21.90 30.29 0.74
CA ILE A 13 22.12 28.87 1.06
C ILE A 13 21.17 28.37 2.17
N ILE A 14 20.66 29.25 3.02
CA ILE A 14 19.80 28.90 4.15
C ILE A 14 18.35 28.60 3.71
N THR A 15 17.93 29.04 2.54
CA THR A 15 16.53 28.96 2.08
C THR A 15 16.16 27.65 1.40
N ILE A 16 17.08 26.71 1.19
CA ILE A 16 16.82 25.42 0.52
C ILE A 16 16.65 24.23 1.47
N CYS A 17 16.45 24.45 2.78
CA CYS A 17 15.93 23.40 3.65
C CYS A 17 14.44 23.19 3.38
N SER A 18 14.12 22.54 2.28
CA SER A 18 12.77 22.02 2.00
C SER A 18 12.50 20.90 3.00
N CYS A 19 11.66 21.15 4.00
CA CYS A 19 11.10 20.09 4.83
C CYS A 19 10.24 19.18 3.97
N ILE A 20 10.78 18.04 3.55
CA ILE A 20 10.00 17.00 2.91
C ILE A 20 9.06 16.42 3.97
N SER A 21 7.74 16.61 3.78
CA SER A 21 6.75 15.96 4.63
C SER A 21 6.80 14.45 4.39
N THR A 22 7.05 13.68 5.44
CA THR A 22 7.00 12.21 5.42
C THR A 22 5.63 11.65 5.82
N LYS A 23 4.63 12.54 5.98
CA LYS A 23 3.26 12.11 6.25
C LYS A 23 2.68 11.49 4.99
N SER A 24 2.19 10.27 5.11
CA SER A 24 1.53 9.56 4.01
C SER A 24 0.33 10.35 3.47
N THR A 25 0.20 10.37 2.15
CA THR A 25 -0.94 10.94 1.42
C THR A 25 -1.98 9.89 1.05
N LEU A 26 -1.71 8.62 1.37
CA LEU A 26 -2.59 7.50 1.05
C LEU A 26 -3.77 7.42 2.03
N MET A 27 -4.91 6.97 1.53
CA MET A 27 -6.09 6.72 2.35
C MET A 27 -5.96 5.44 3.19
N ASN A 28 -6.77 5.33 4.25
CA ASN A 28 -6.85 4.18 5.15
C ASN A 28 -5.49 3.83 5.81
N VAL A 29 -4.64 4.83 6.02
CA VAL A 29 -3.42 4.65 6.82
C VAL A 29 -3.77 4.86 8.28
N ASP A 30 -3.64 3.79 9.07
CA ASP A 30 -3.76 3.80 10.52
C ASP A 30 -2.62 2.98 11.12
N ASN A 31 -1.60 3.65 11.63
CA ASN A 31 -0.44 3.00 12.22
C ASN A 31 -0.76 2.26 13.53
N ASN A 32 -1.92 2.50 14.12
CA ASN A 32 -2.43 1.79 15.31
C ASN A 32 -3.33 0.61 14.95
N ALA A 33 -3.64 0.41 13.67
CA ALA A 33 -4.45 -0.73 13.25
C ALA A 33 -3.85 -2.04 13.76
N PRO A 34 -4.64 -2.93 14.38
CA PRO A 34 -4.15 -4.21 14.86
C PRO A 34 -3.74 -5.09 13.68
N MET A 35 -2.70 -5.89 13.87
CA MET A 35 -2.33 -6.88 12.86
C MET A 35 -3.45 -7.93 12.73
N PRO A 36 -3.91 -8.23 11.51
CA PRO A 36 -4.94 -9.24 11.31
C PRO A 36 -4.48 -10.61 11.81
N LYS A 37 -5.42 -11.41 12.33
CA LYS A 37 -5.16 -12.81 12.68
C LYS A 37 -4.80 -13.59 11.42
N LEU A 38 -4.01 -14.63 11.60
CA LEU A 38 -3.69 -15.59 10.56
C LEU A 38 -4.50 -16.87 10.77
N ASN A 39 -4.96 -17.48 9.67
CA ASN A 39 -5.57 -18.80 9.69
C ASN A 39 -4.48 -19.91 9.65
N ALA A 40 -4.90 -21.17 9.66
CA ALA A 40 -4.00 -22.33 9.62
C ALA A 40 -3.11 -22.39 8.36
N GLU A 41 -3.57 -21.78 7.25
CA GLU A 41 -2.83 -21.66 5.99
C GLU A 41 -1.88 -20.45 5.97
N ASN A 42 -1.74 -19.71 7.09
CA ASN A 42 -0.93 -18.50 7.22
C ASN A 42 -1.43 -17.34 6.36
N ASN A 43 -2.72 -17.29 6.02
CA ASN A 43 -3.37 -16.18 5.33
C ASN A 43 -4.08 -15.25 6.33
N PHE A 44 -4.30 -14.00 5.97
CA PHE A 44 -5.06 -13.08 6.81
C PHE A 44 -6.53 -13.52 6.95
N VAL A 45 -7.06 -13.39 8.17
CA VAL A 45 -8.49 -13.53 8.43
C VAL A 45 -9.15 -12.17 8.24
N LEU A 46 -9.83 -11.99 7.12
CA LEU A 46 -10.62 -10.80 6.83
C LEU A 46 -12.04 -10.98 7.39
N THR A 47 -12.63 -9.91 7.88
CA THR A 47 -13.99 -9.92 8.48
C THR A 47 -14.97 -8.97 7.80
N GLN A 48 -14.48 -8.12 6.89
CA GLN A 48 -15.28 -7.09 6.26
C GLN A 48 -14.97 -6.97 4.76
N ILE A 49 -15.97 -6.52 4.01
CA ILE A 49 -15.84 -6.13 2.60
C ILE A 49 -16.00 -4.61 2.54
N SER A 50 -15.15 -3.95 1.81
CA SER A 50 -15.21 -2.49 1.64
C SER A 50 -16.47 -2.08 0.87
N ASN A 51 -17.15 -1.06 1.36
CA ASN A 51 -18.26 -0.42 0.64
C ASN A 51 -17.76 0.59 -0.42
N ASP A 52 -16.50 1.04 -0.31
CA ASP A 52 -15.89 1.97 -1.25
C ASP A 52 -15.33 1.22 -2.46
N SER A 53 -15.75 1.64 -3.65
CA SER A 53 -15.32 1.03 -4.92
C SER A 53 -13.88 1.36 -5.31
N LYS A 54 -13.23 2.32 -4.62
CA LYS A 54 -11.83 2.71 -4.86
C LYS A 54 -10.86 1.88 -4.04
N TYR A 55 -11.28 1.32 -2.89
CA TYR A 55 -10.40 0.59 -1.99
C TYR A 55 -9.70 -0.57 -2.71
N GLY A 56 -8.39 -0.52 -2.76
CA GLY A 56 -7.54 -1.48 -3.44
C GLY A 56 -7.40 -1.29 -4.95
N TYR A 57 -8.34 -0.60 -5.60
CA TYR A 57 -8.34 -0.36 -7.05
C TYR A 57 -7.79 1.03 -7.43
N ASP A 58 -7.75 1.98 -6.51
CA ASP A 58 -7.19 3.31 -6.71
C ASP A 58 -5.81 3.40 -6.02
N LYS A 59 -4.82 3.92 -6.73
CA LYS A 59 -3.47 4.13 -6.19
C LYS A 59 -3.41 5.02 -4.95
N ASN A 60 -4.37 5.92 -4.76
CA ASN A 60 -4.46 6.77 -3.58
C ASN A 60 -5.22 6.09 -2.42
N TYR A 61 -5.87 4.95 -2.69
CA TYR A 61 -6.57 4.15 -1.69
C TYR A 61 -6.15 2.68 -1.75
N PRO A 62 -4.85 2.39 -1.57
CA PRO A 62 -4.34 1.02 -1.64
C PRO A 62 -4.76 0.19 -0.43
N ILE A 63 -4.49 -1.09 -0.51
CA ILE A 63 -4.59 -2.02 0.61
C ILE A 63 -3.29 -1.93 1.42
N ASN A 64 -3.35 -1.40 2.64
CA ASN A 64 -2.19 -1.22 3.51
C ASN A 64 -1.92 -2.51 4.29
N VAL A 65 -1.06 -3.38 3.76
CA VAL A 65 -0.89 -4.77 4.23
C VAL A 65 0.15 -4.98 5.32
N PHE A 66 0.70 -3.92 5.88
CA PHE A 66 1.76 -3.95 6.90
C PHE A 66 3.13 -4.37 6.35
N TYR A 67 4.15 -3.72 6.85
CA TYR A 67 5.52 -4.11 6.65
C TYR A 67 5.95 -5.09 7.76
N VAL A 68 6.58 -6.19 7.36
CA VAL A 68 7.03 -7.21 8.32
C VAL A 68 8.54 -7.13 8.53
N ASN A 69 9.30 -7.22 7.44
CA ASN A 69 10.76 -7.11 7.44
C ASN A 69 11.29 -6.91 6.02
N ALA A 70 12.52 -6.44 5.90
CA ALA A 70 13.18 -6.15 4.62
C ALA A 70 13.44 -7.39 3.76
N THR A 71 13.55 -8.57 4.36
CA THR A 71 13.89 -9.82 3.67
C THR A 71 12.67 -10.54 3.08
N ASN A 72 11.46 -10.14 3.48
CA ASN A 72 10.22 -10.78 3.03
C ASN A 72 9.09 -9.78 2.82
N GLU A 73 9.36 -8.77 2.00
CA GLU A 73 8.47 -7.64 1.76
C GLU A 73 7.08 -8.05 1.23
N GLU A 74 7.01 -9.15 0.50
CA GLU A 74 5.77 -9.58 -0.17
C GLU A 74 4.91 -10.56 0.63
N ILE A 75 5.36 -11.02 1.79
CA ILE A 75 4.61 -12.06 2.52
C ILE A 75 3.20 -11.61 2.87
N ASN A 76 3.04 -10.37 3.29
CA ASN A 76 1.72 -9.83 3.63
C ASN A 76 0.84 -9.57 2.41
N CYS A 77 1.46 -9.23 1.25
CA CYS A 77 0.71 -9.19 -0.01
C CYS A 77 0.10 -10.56 -0.34
N LYS A 78 0.90 -11.63 -0.24
CA LYS A 78 0.43 -13.00 -0.50
C LYS A 78 -0.62 -13.44 0.52
N ARG A 79 -0.41 -13.16 1.82
CA ARG A 79 -1.39 -13.42 2.89
C ARG A 79 -2.75 -12.77 2.60
N PHE A 80 -2.72 -11.54 2.11
CA PHE A 80 -3.93 -10.81 1.74
C PHE A 80 -4.58 -11.39 0.48
N LEU A 81 -3.81 -11.57 -0.59
CA LEU A 81 -4.33 -12.06 -1.88
C LEU A 81 -4.91 -13.48 -1.77
N ASN A 82 -4.35 -14.31 -0.89
CA ASN A 82 -4.88 -15.64 -0.59
C ASN A 82 -6.13 -15.63 0.30
N ALA A 83 -6.43 -14.50 0.96
CA ALA A 83 -7.59 -14.34 1.83
C ALA A 83 -8.85 -13.86 1.10
N ILE A 84 -8.73 -13.47 -0.17
CA ILE A 84 -9.84 -12.98 -0.98
C ILE A 84 -10.25 -13.99 -2.06
N ALA A 85 -11.48 -13.89 -2.50
CA ALA A 85 -12.10 -14.72 -3.54
C ALA A 85 -12.84 -13.85 -4.54
N GLY A 86 -13.22 -14.40 -5.68
CA GLY A 86 -14.16 -13.79 -6.60
C GLY A 86 -15.54 -13.60 -5.97
N PRO A 87 -16.47 -12.89 -6.63
CA PRO A 87 -17.76 -12.50 -6.03
C PRO A 87 -18.64 -13.68 -5.60
N ASN A 88 -18.51 -14.84 -6.24
CA ASN A 88 -19.24 -16.06 -5.87
C ASN A 88 -18.35 -17.10 -5.15
N GLY A 89 -17.17 -16.69 -4.71
CA GLY A 89 -16.20 -17.57 -4.01
C GLY A 89 -15.18 -18.22 -4.94
N GLU A 90 -15.07 -17.78 -6.18
CA GLU A 90 -14.10 -18.29 -7.15
C GLU A 90 -12.66 -18.10 -6.64
N LYS A 91 -11.79 -19.05 -6.92
CA LYS A 91 -10.38 -18.96 -6.61
C LYS A 91 -9.73 -17.83 -7.41
N ILE A 92 -9.06 -16.92 -6.72
CA ILE A 92 -8.26 -15.87 -7.36
C ILE A 92 -6.89 -16.42 -7.75
N THR A 93 -6.48 -16.11 -8.98
CA THR A 93 -5.10 -16.20 -9.43
C THR A 93 -4.54 -14.77 -9.50
N TYR A 94 -3.30 -14.58 -9.08
CA TYR A 94 -2.68 -13.26 -9.09
C TYR A 94 -1.24 -13.29 -9.57
N LYS A 95 -0.82 -12.18 -10.16
CA LYS A 95 0.55 -11.97 -10.65
C LYS A 95 1.00 -10.57 -10.27
N LYS A 96 2.18 -10.43 -9.69
CA LYS A 96 2.81 -9.12 -9.52
C LYS A 96 3.24 -8.61 -10.89
N THR A 97 2.78 -7.43 -11.28
CA THR A 97 3.08 -6.82 -12.57
C THR A 97 4.11 -5.70 -12.45
N GLY A 98 4.38 -5.22 -11.24
CA GLY A 98 5.39 -4.19 -11.02
C GLY A 98 5.24 -3.47 -9.70
N ILE A 99 5.88 -2.31 -9.67
CA ILE A 99 5.75 -1.30 -8.61
C ILE A 99 5.42 0.04 -9.26
N CYS A 100 4.66 0.88 -8.55
CA CYS A 100 4.33 2.21 -9.06
C CYS A 100 4.10 3.21 -7.93
N CYS A 101 3.80 4.41 -8.36
CA CYS A 101 3.09 5.41 -7.55
C CYS A 101 3.85 5.72 -6.27
N PRO A 102 4.95 6.50 -6.38
CA PRO A 102 5.72 6.91 -5.22
C PRO A 102 4.87 7.75 -4.27
N PHE A 103 5.03 7.54 -2.97
CA PHE A 103 4.34 8.29 -1.93
C PHE A 103 5.27 8.52 -0.73
N PRO A 104 5.06 9.61 0.04
CA PRO A 104 5.84 9.86 1.24
C PRO A 104 5.45 8.87 2.35
N THR A 105 6.44 8.34 3.06
CA THR A 105 6.26 7.52 4.26
C THR A 105 7.44 7.66 5.22
N LYS A 106 7.16 7.67 6.51
CA LYS A 106 8.18 7.69 7.56
C LYS A 106 8.72 6.30 7.92
N ASN A 107 8.12 5.25 7.39
CA ASN A 107 8.41 3.87 7.77
C ASN A 107 9.59 3.27 7.00
N ILE A 108 10.28 4.08 6.19
CA ILE A 108 11.51 3.74 5.48
C ILE A 108 12.48 4.91 5.51
N ASN A 109 13.78 4.62 5.61
CA ASN A 109 14.83 5.64 5.76
C ASN A 109 14.92 6.65 4.61
N THR A 110 14.51 6.23 3.40
CA THR A 110 14.50 7.11 2.22
C THR A 110 13.35 8.13 2.22
N GLY A 111 12.42 8.04 3.17
CA GLY A 111 11.25 8.92 3.28
C GLY A 111 10.17 8.72 2.24
N GLY A 112 10.33 7.75 1.32
CA GLY A 112 9.37 7.45 0.26
C GLY A 112 9.25 5.96 -0.05
N GLY A 113 8.03 5.49 -0.32
CA GLY A 113 7.72 4.12 -0.72
C GLY A 113 7.07 4.04 -2.10
N PHE A 114 6.91 2.81 -2.59
CA PHE A 114 6.20 2.50 -3.83
C PHE A 114 5.14 1.45 -3.59
N LEU A 115 4.01 1.57 -4.26
CA LEU A 115 2.96 0.55 -4.21
C LEU A 115 3.38 -0.68 -5.00
N GLN A 116 3.01 -1.86 -4.50
CA GLN A 116 3.07 -3.13 -5.22
C GLN A 116 1.84 -3.25 -6.09
N VAL A 117 2.02 -3.58 -7.38
CA VAL A 117 0.93 -3.71 -8.34
C VAL A 117 0.70 -5.17 -8.66
N TYR A 118 -0.53 -5.64 -8.43
CA TYR A 118 -0.94 -7.00 -8.72
C TYR A 118 -2.11 -7.00 -9.69
N GLU A 119 -1.98 -7.83 -10.70
CA GLU A 119 -3.09 -8.23 -11.56
C GLU A 119 -3.75 -9.45 -10.95
N ILE A 120 -5.09 -9.43 -10.84
CA ILE A 120 -5.88 -10.55 -10.36
C ILE A 120 -6.86 -11.02 -11.43
N THR A 121 -7.10 -12.31 -11.48
CA THR A 121 -8.10 -12.94 -12.32
C THR A 121 -8.81 -14.08 -11.57
N TYR A 122 -10.00 -14.42 -11.99
CA TYR A 122 -10.79 -15.56 -11.50
C TYR A 122 -11.74 -16.03 -12.59
N ASP A 123 -12.30 -17.21 -12.45
CA ASP A 123 -13.21 -17.77 -13.45
C ASP A 123 -14.44 -16.89 -13.68
N GLY A 124 -14.77 -16.64 -14.94
CA GLY A 124 -15.84 -15.71 -15.35
C GLY A 124 -15.43 -14.23 -15.41
N LEU A 125 -14.24 -13.85 -14.97
CA LEU A 125 -13.77 -12.47 -15.11
C LEU A 125 -13.28 -12.21 -16.54
N LYS A 126 -13.95 -11.30 -17.27
CA LYS A 126 -13.60 -10.99 -18.67
C LYS A 126 -12.25 -10.30 -18.83
N ASN A 127 -11.94 -9.37 -17.94
CA ASN A 127 -10.69 -8.60 -17.96
C ASN A 127 -10.04 -8.62 -16.58
N PRO A 128 -8.73 -8.88 -16.48
CA PRO A 128 -8.01 -8.80 -15.22
C PRO A 128 -8.24 -7.47 -14.48
N LYS A 129 -8.23 -7.49 -13.16
CA LYS A 129 -8.32 -6.30 -12.33
C LYS A 129 -6.97 -6.01 -11.69
N ILE A 130 -6.67 -4.73 -11.52
CA ILE A 130 -5.46 -4.29 -10.85
C ILE A 130 -5.78 -3.98 -9.39
N LEU A 131 -4.91 -4.47 -8.49
CA LEU A 131 -4.90 -4.12 -7.08
C LEU A 131 -3.57 -3.44 -6.71
N TYR A 132 -3.68 -2.38 -5.93
CA TYR A 132 -2.57 -1.65 -5.36
C TYR A 132 -2.41 -2.03 -3.89
N LEU A 133 -1.23 -2.52 -3.51
CA LEU A 133 -0.90 -2.93 -2.16
C LEU A 133 0.26 -2.09 -1.62
N ASN A 134 0.12 -1.62 -0.40
CA ASN A 134 1.15 -0.85 0.30
C ASN A 134 1.75 -1.70 1.42
N ILE A 135 3.04 -1.98 1.33
CA ILE A 135 3.78 -2.80 2.29
C ILE A 135 4.44 -1.99 3.42
N TYR A 136 4.36 -0.66 3.39
CA TYR A 136 5.07 0.21 4.33
C TYR A 136 4.19 0.69 5.48
N GLU A 137 2.88 0.68 5.32
CA GLU A 137 1.96 1.26 6.26
C GLU A 137 0.86 0.29 6.69
N ARG A 138 0.23 0.61 7.81
CA ARG A 138 -0.88 -0.16 8.38
C ARG A 138 -2.21 0.47 8.00
N GLY A 139 -3.24 -0.35 8.00
CA GLY A 139 -4.61 0.06 7.83
C GLY A 139 -5.57 -1.09 8.13
N PHE A 140 -6.85 -0.80 8.23
CA PHE A 140 -7.86 -1.85 8.33
C PHE A 140 -7.92 -2.63 7.02
N LEU A 141 -7.73 -3.95 7.11
CA LEU A 141 -7.81 -4.83 5.95
C LEU A 141 -9.25 -5.30 5.74
N MET A 142 -9.74 -5.05 4.53
CA MET A 142 -11.06 -5.48 4.04
C MET A 142 -10.87 -6.16 2.69
N ALA A 143 -11.79 -7.03 2.29
CA ALA A 143 -11.86 -7.43 0.89
C ALA A 143 -12.29 -6.22 0.05
N PRO A 144 -11.69 -5.95 -1.12
CA PRO A 144 -12.16 -4.91 -2.02
C PRO A 144 -13.61 -5.16 -2.48
N LYS A 145 -14.37 -4.08 -2.69
CA LYS A 145 -15.72 -4.17 -3.25
C LYS A 145 -15.72 -5.02 -4.54
N TYR A 146 -16.74 -5.82 -4.74
CA TYR A 146 -16.86 -6.79 -5.83
C TYR A 146 -15.96 -8.03 -5.73
N LEU A 147 -15.26 -8.20 -4.62
CA LEU A 147 -14.62 -9.45 -4.24
C LEU A 147 -15.24 -9.96 -2.94
N ASN A 148 -15.00 -11.22 -2.63
CA ASN A 148 -15.49 -11.86 -1.42
C ASN A 148 -14.29 -12.26 -0.52
N ILE A 149 -14.59 -12.64 0.71
CA ILE A 149 -13.63 -13.24 1.64
C ILE A 149 -13.60 -14.74 1.35
N LYS A 150 -12.40 -15.30 1.23
CA LYS A 150 -12.23 -16.75 1.07
C LYS A 150 -12.70 -17.43 2.35
N LYS A 151 -13.57 -18.40 2.20
CA LYS A 151 -14.06 -19.28 3.28
C LYS A 151 -13.09 -20.41 3.56
#